data_462d9f3483cf43bdb2bfe963621ac194
#
_entry.id   462d9f3483cf43bdb2bfe963621ac194
#
_cell.length_a   1.000
_cell.length_b   1.000
_cell.length_c   1.000
_cell.angle_alpha   90.00
_cell.angle_beta   90.00
_cell.angle_gamma   90.00
#
_symmetry.space_group_name_H-M   'P 1'
#
loop_
_entity.id
_entity.type
_entity.pdbx_description
1 polymer ?
#
loop_
_entity_poly.entity_id
_entity_poly.type
_entity_poly.pdbx_seq_one_letter_code
_entity_poly.pdbx_strand_id
1 'polypeptide(L)'
;PAHRQAVELVLKQLTDPENGVLKSIDEIDAVGHRMVHGGEKFACSTLLTEEVLKTVESCNDLAPLHNPPTLVGVAACKELLPTTPMVGVFDTAFHQTMPPEAYIYGLPYEYYEKYAVRRYGFHGTSHKYVSLRAAEILGKKPEDLKIVVCHLGNGSSISAVDGGKCVDTSMGCLLYTSPS
;
A
#
# COMPACT_ATOMS: atom_id res chain seq x y z
N PRO A 1 7.01 0.68 22.11
CA PRO A 1 6.12 0.10 23.14
C PRO A 1 4.65 0.27 22.78
N ALA A 2 4.22 1.49 22.37
CA ALA A 2 2.79 1.77 22.13
C ALA A 2 2.15 0.92 21.00
N HIS A 3 2.84 0.71 19.88
CA HIS A 3 2.32 -0.09 18.76
C HIS A 3 2.16 -1.56 19.16
N ARG A 4 3.13 -2.15 19.87
CA ARG A 4 3.03 -3.52 20.37
C ARG A 4 1.84 -3.69 21.30
N GLN A 5 1.68 -2.79 22.26
CA GLN A 5 0.56 -2.80 23.20
C GLN A 5 -0.80 -2.68 22.49
N ALA A 6 -0.87 -1.85 21.45
CA ALA A 6 -2.08 -1.73 20.62
C ALA A 6 -2.42 -3.05 19.91
N VAL A 7 -1.43 -3.71 19.30
CA VAL A 7 -1.63 -5.02 18.65
C VAL A 7 -2.03 -6.09 19.67
N GLU A 8 -1.37 -6.15 20.84
CA GLU A 8 -1.74 -7.07 21.93
C GLU A 8 -3.19 -6.87 22.37
N LEU A 9 -3.63 -5.62 22.50
CA LEU A 9 -5.01 -5.31 22.88
C LEU A 9 -6.00 -5.77 21.82
N VAL A 10 -5.70 -5.55 20.52
CA VAL A 10 -6.54 -6.03 19.41
C VAL A 10 -6.64 -7.56 19.43
N LEU A 11 -5.51 -8.28 19.55
CA LEU A 11 -5.51 -9.74 19.61
C LEU A 11 -6.31 -10.25 20.82
N LYS A 12 -6.17 -9.60 21.96
CA LYS A 12 -6.96 -9.92 23.17
C LYS A 12 -8.46 -9.72 22.95
N GLN A 13 -8.86 -8.65 22.27
CA GLN A 13 -10.27 -8.41 21.95
C GLN A 13 -10.82 -9.44 20.94
N LEU A 14 -10.02 -9.82 19.95
CA LEU A 14 -10.41 -10.84 18.97
C LEU A 14 -10.64 -12.21 19.61
N THR A 15 -9.91 -12.53 20.68
CA THR A 15 -10.01 -13.80 21.41
C THR A 15 -10.76 -13.70 22.74
N ASP A 16 -11.46 -12.60 22.98
CA ASP A 16 -12.26 -12.41 24.20
C ASP A 16 -13.36 -13.48 24.30
N PRO A 17 -13.51 -14.19 25.45
CA PRO A 17 -14.47 -15.29 25.59
C PRO A 17 -15.94 -14.88 25.39
N GLU A 18 -16.30 -13.62 25.63
CA GLU A 18 -17.68 -13.15 25.55
C GLU A 18 -17.98 -12.44 24.22
N ASN A 19 -17.02 -11.67 23.71
CA ASN A 19 -17.24 -10.78 22.56
C ASN A 19 -16.28 -11.03 21.39
N GLY A 20 -15.27 -11.90 21.57
CA GLY A 20 -14.29 -12.24 20.53
C GLY A 20 -14.90 -13.08 19.42
N VAL A 21 -14.31 -12.96 18.24
CA VAL A 21 -14.70 -13.72 17.03
C VAL A 21 -13.81 -14.92 16.78
N LEU A 22 -12.70 -15.05 17.50
CA LEU A 22 -11.74 -16.15 17.42
C LEU A 22 -11.69 -16.91 18.74
N LYS A 23 -11.48 -18.21 18.67
CA LYS A 23 -11.25 -19.04 19.87
C LYS A 23 -9.80 -19.00 20.32
N SER A 24 -8.87 -18.83 19.38
CA SER A 24 -7.43 -18.74 19.60
C SER A 24 -6.78 -17.86 18.53
N ILE A 25 -5.64 -17.23 18.86
CA ILE A 25 -4.81 -16.52 17.89
C ILE A 25 -4.25 -17.46 16.80
N ASP A 26 -4.20 -18.76 17.06
CA ASP A 26 -3.75 -19.78 16.09
C ASP A 26 -4.70 -19.97 14.91
N GLU A 27 -5.92 -19.43 15.01
CA GLU A 27 -6.87 -19.37 13.89
C GLU A 27 -6.52 -18.29 12.85
N ILE A 28 -5.51 -17.44 13.13
CA ILE A 28 -5.07 -16.40 12.20
C ILE A 28 -4.10 -17.01 11.18
N ASP A 29 -4.58 -17.22 9.96
CA ASP A 29 -3.81 -17.80 8.86
C ASP A 29 -2.77 -16.86 8.27
N ALA A 30 -3.01 -15.54 8.27
CA ALA A 30 -2.11 -14.53 7.73
C ALA A 30 -2.43 -13.13 8.27
N VAL A 31 -1.44 -12.22 8.20
CA VAL A 31 -1.63 -10.79 8.50
C VAL A 31 -1.32 -9.96 7.25
N GLY A 32 -2.29 -9.18 6.79
CA GLY A 32 -2.12 -8.19 5.74
C GLY A 32 -1.69 -6.84 6.31
N HIS A 33 -0.58 -6.30 5.81
CA HIS A 33 -0.09 -4.98 6.18
C HIS A 33 -0.24 -4.00 5.02
N ARG A 34 -0.92 -2.88 5.24
CA ARG A 34 -0.87 -1.76 4.32
C ARG A 34 0.51 -1.11 4.40
N MET A 35 1.24 -1.16 3.29
CA MET A 35 2.55 -0.54 3.12
C MET A 35 2.37 0.71 2.26
N VAL A 36 2.83 1.87 2.75
CA VAL A 36 2.55 3.11 2.02
C VAL A 36 3.44 3.26 0.81
N HIS A 37 4.74 3.04 0.94
CA HIS A 37 5.69 3.28 -0.16
C HIS A 37 6.59 2.09 -0.42
N GLY A 38 6.46 1.50 -1.60
CA GLY A 38 7.31 0.39 -2.06
C GLY A 38 8.36 0.81 -3.11
N GLY A 39 8.48 2.12 -3.39
CA GLY A 39 9.34 2.59 -4.47
C GLY A 39 8.94 1.97 -5.81
N GLU A 40 9.92 1.72 -6.65
CA GLU A 40 9.75 0.99 -7.92
C GLU A 40 9.93 -0.52 -7.77
N LYS A 41 10.17 -1.00 -6.54
CA LYS A 41 10.58 -2.39 -6.26
C LYS A 41 9.41 -3.35 -6.09
N PHE A 42 8.21 -2.83 -5.77
CA PHE A 42 7.04 -3.65 -5.50
C PHE A 42 5.87 -3.27 -6.41
N ALA A 43 5.59 -4.13 -7.38
CA ALA A 43 4.45 -3.99 -8.29
C ALA A 43 3.23 -4.85 -7.90
N CYS A 44 3.34 -5.63 -6.82
CA CYS A 44 2.26 -6.46 -6.29
C CYS A 44 2.41 -6.69 -4.78
N SER A 45 1.39 -7.30 -4.18
CA SER A 45 1.46 -7.76 -2.79
C SER A 45 2.55 -8.81 -2.63
N THR A 46 3.31 -8.74 -1.54
CA THR A 46 4.53 -9.53 -1.35
C THR A 46 4.61 -10.07 0.07
N LEU A 47 5.09 -11.32 0.23
CA LEU A 47 5.39 -11.90 1.54
C LEU A 47 6.52 -11.11 2.21
N LEU A 48 6.31 -10.66 3.45
CA LEU A 48 7.27 -9.84 4.19
C LEU A 48 8.37 -10.71 4.81
N THR A 49 9.33 -11.11 3.97
CA THR A 49 10.59 -11.74 4.43
C THR A 49 11.54 -10.66 4.97
N GLU A 50 12.62 -11.10 5.65
CA GLU A 50 13.65 -10.16 6.13
C GLU A 50 14.29 -9.35 5.00
N GLU A 51 14.47 -9.95 3.82
CA GLU A 51 15.00 -9.27 2.62
C GLU A 51 14.03 -8.20 2.11
N VAL A 52 12.73 -8.54 2.06
CA VAL A 52 11.68 -7.61 1.67
C VAL A 52 11.59 -6.44 2.65
N LEU A 53 11.66 -6.69 3.96
CA LEU A 53 11.63 -5.63 4.97
C LEU A 53 12.82 -4.68 4.85
N LYS A 54 14.05 -5.19 4.61
CA LYS A 54 15.22 -4.35 4.32
C LYS A 54 15.03 -3.50 3.06
N THR A 55 14.39 -4.06 2.04
CA THR A 55 14.07 -3.33 0.81
C THR A 55 13.05 -2.22 1.07
N VAL A 56 12.02 -2.48 1.89
CA VAL A 56 11.05 -1.44 2.31
C VAL A 56 11.74 -0.35 3.13
N GLU A 57 12.63 -0.73 4.04
CA GLU A 57 13.41 0.22 4.84
C GLU A 57 14.24 1.17 3.97
N SER A 58 14.79 0.68 2.85
CA SER A 58 15.50 1.51 1.88
C SER A 58 14.62 2.56 1.19
N CYS A 59 13.31 2.47 1.32
CA CYS A 59 12.34 3.45 0.81
C CYS A 59 11.90 4.48 1.89
N ASN A 60 12.48 4.46 3.09
CA ASN A 60 12.08 5.34 4.19
C ASN A 60 12.22 6.82 3.84
N ASP A 61 13.25 7.20 3.08
CA ASP A 61 13.47 8.58 2.66
C ASP A 61 12.38 9.10 1.71
N LEU A 62 11.70 8.19 0.99
CA LEU A 62 10.56 8.53 0.13
C LEU A 62 9.25 8.73 0.91
N ALA A 63 9.14 8.15 2.10
CA ALA A 63 7.96 8.25 2.96
C ALA A 63 8.35 8.26 4.46
N PRO A 64 9.09 9.28 4.94
CA PRO A 64 9.68 9.27 6.27
C PRO A 64 8.65 9.29 7.42
N LEU A 65 7.45 9.80 7.17
CA LEU A 65 6.37 9.84 8.16
C LEU A 65 5.51 8.56 8.16
N HIS A 66 5.64 7.69 7.15
CA HIS A 66 4.76 6.54 6.97
C HIS A 66 5.50 5.20 7.05
N ASN A 67 6.58 5.02 6.32
CA ASN A 67 7.27 3.72 6.27
C ASN A 67 7.86 3.31 7.63
N PRO A 68 8.60 4.17 8.37
CA PRO A 68 9.14 3.76 9.66
C PRO A 68 8.07 3.31 10.67
N PRO A 69 6.95 4.04 10.90
CA PRO A 69 5.88 3.56 11.76
C PRO A 69 5.24 2.25 11.29
N THR A 70 5.11 2.06 9.97
CA THR A 70 4.58 0.81 9.40
C THR A 70 5.50 -0.36 9.71
N LEU A 71 6.81 -0.21 9.55
CA LEU A 71 7.81 -1.25 9.89
C LEU A 71 7.77 -1.61 11.38
N VAL A 72 7.57 -0.63 12.27
CA VAL A 72 7.37 -0.87 13.71
C VAL A 72 6.10 -1.71 13.95
N GLY A 73 5.03 -1.43 13.22
CA GLY A 73 3.79 -2.22 13.29
C GLY A 73 4.00 -3.67 12.82
N VAL A 74 4.71 -3.87 11.71
CA VAL A 74 5.07 -5.21 11.20
C VAL A 74 5.90 -5.98 12.23
N ALA A 75 6.92 -5.34 12.82
CA ALA A 75 7.78 -5.96 13.82
C ALA A 75 6.97 -6.39 15.06
N ALA A 76 6.04 -5.55 15.52
CA ALA A 76 5.15 -5.89 16.62
C ALA A 76 4.27 -7.11 16.32
N CYS A 77 3.70 -7.18 15.11
CA CYS A 77 2.92 -8.35 14.69
C CYS A 77 3.78 -9.61 14.59
N LYS A 78 4.99 -9.53 14.06
CA LYS A 78 5.92 -10.68 13.98
C LYS A 78 6.32 -11.20 15.35
N GLU A 79 6.49 -10.32 16.33
CA GLU A 79 6.81 -10.70 17.71
C GLU A 79 5.65 -11.46 18.36
N LEU A 80 4.40 -11.04 18.13
CA LEU A 80 3.21 -11.61 18.74
C LEU A 80 2.68 -12.85 17.99
N LEU A 81 2.95 -12.94 16.70
CA LEU A 81 2.50 -13.98 15.77
C LEU A 81 3.70 -14.51 14.96
N PRO A 82 4.68 -15.16 15.60
CA PRO A 82 5.99 -15.47 14.99
C PRO A 82 5.91 -16.47 13.83
N THR A 83 4.89 -17.32 13.79
CA THR A 83 4.70 -18.34 12.75
C THR A 83 3.70 -17.93 11.67
N THR A 84 2.93 -16.86 11.91
CA THR A 84 1.90 -16.41 10.98
C THR A 84 2.51 -15.61 9.82
N PRO A 85 2.24 -15.97 8.56
CA PRO A 85 2.73 -15.23 7.40
C PRO A 85 2.27 -13.78 7.40
N MET A 86 3.18 -12.86 7.05
CA MET A 86 2.91 -11.43 6.92
C MET A 86 2.99 -11.03 5.45
N VAL A 87 1.98 -10.34 4.94
CA VAL A 87 1.90 -9.90 3.55
C VAL A 87 1.85 -8.38 3.49
N GLY A 88 2.75 -7.76 2.73
CA GLY A 88 2.74 -6.33 2.44
C GLY A 88 1.90 -6.03 1.20
N VAL A 89 0.97 -5.08 1.33
CA VAL A 89 0.13 -4.56 0.24
C VAL A 89 0.48 -3.10 0.05
N PHE A 90 1.14 -2.77 -1.07
CA PHE A 90 1.73 -1.46 -1.30
C PHE A 90 0.78 -0.49 -2.00
N ASP A 91 0.62 0.71 -1.45
CA ASP A 91 -0.19 1.78 -2.05
C ASP A 91 0.31 2.18 -3.45
N THR A 92 1.61 2.09 -3.66
CA THR A 92 2.26 2.45 -4.93
C THR A 92 2.20 1.35 -6.00
N ALA A 93 1.87 0.11 -5.64
CA ALA A 93 1.99 -1.05 -6.54
C ALA A 93 1.08 -0.96 -7.77
N PHE A 94 -0.18 -0.54 -7.60
CA PHE A 94 -1.13 -0.42 -8.71
C PHE A 94 -0.69 0.61 -9.75
N HIS A 95 0.05 1.63 -9.33
CA HIS A 95 0.53 2.73 -10.17
C HIS A 95 1.84 2.43 -10.90
N GLN A 96 2.45 1.26 -10.68
CA GLN A 96 3.69 0.87 -11.36
C GLN A 96 3.50 0.58 -12.85
N THR A 97 2.26 0.59 -13.34
CA THR A 97 1.94 0.44 -14.78
C THR A 97 1.93 1.77 -15.52
N MET A 98 2.12 2.91 -14.84
CA MET A 98 2.22 4.22 -15.51
C MET A 98 3.43 4.24 -16.47
N PRO A 99 3.26 4.81 -17.68
CA PRO A 99 4.37 4.98 -18.62
C PRO A 99 5.32 6.11 -18.19
N PRO A 100 6.57 6.15 -18.69
CA PRO A 100 7.57 7.15 -18.30
C PRO A 100 7.11 8.60 -18.42
N GLU A 101 6.37 8.95 -19.47
CA GLU A 101 5.81 10.28 -19.68
C GLU A 101 4.79 10.69 -18.61
N ALA A 102 4.20 9.75 -17.88
CA ALA A 102 3.28 10.02 -16.79
C ALA A 102 4.00 10.10 -15.43
N TYR A 103 5.09 9.37 -15.21
CA TYR A 103 5.75 9.36 -13.92
C TYR A 103 7.02 10.22 -13.81
N ILE A 104 7.70 10.54 -14.93
CA ILE A 104 8.88 11.42 -14.90
C ILE A 104 8.42 12.88 -14.82
N TYR A 105 9.00 13.63 -13.88
CA TYR A 105 8.76 15.07 -13.79
C TYR A 105 9.63 15.85 -14.77
N GLY A 106 9.17 17.04 -15.20
CA GLY A 106 9.91 17.99 -16.02
C GLY A 106 11.06 18.68 -15.27
N LEU A 107 11.89 17.89 -14.60
CA LEU A 107 13.09 18.28 -13.84
C LEU A 107 14.32 17.65 -14.49
N PRO A 108 15.55 18.12 -14.16
CA PRO A 108 16.76 17.45 -14.61
C PRO A 108 16.70 15.94 -14.27
N TYR A 109 16.92 15.10 -15.28
CA TYR A 109 16.73 13.65 -15.18
C TYR A 109 17.59 12.99 -14.09
N GLU A 110 18.71 13.63 -13.73
CA GLU A 110 19.56 13.18 -12.63
C GLU A 110 18.86 13.10 -11.26
N TYR A 111 17.79 13.86 -11.04
CA TYR A 111 17.00 13.74 -9.80
C TYR A 111 16.24 12.42 -9.73
N TYR A 112 15.76 11.94 -10.87
CA TYR A 112 15.18 10.61 -10.94
C TYR A 112 16.25 9.53 -10.71
N GLU A 113 17.37 9.61 -11.42
CA GLU A 113 18.43 8.59 -11.34
C GLU A 113 19.08 8.49 -9.96
N LYS A 114 19.37 9.63 -9.34
CA LYS A 114 20.09 9.67 -8.06
C LYS A 114 19.19 9.57 -6.84
N TYR A 115 17.99 10.13 -6.90
CA TYR A 115 17.11 10.31 -5.73
C TYR A 115 15.73 9.67 -5.91
N ALA A 116 15.49 8.97 -7.00
CA ALA A 116 14.21 8.35 -7.32
C ALA A 116 13.03 9.35 -7.32
N VAL A 117 13.28 10.62 -7.70
CA VAL A 117 12.26 11.67 -7.78
C VAL A 117 11.39 11.44 -8.99
N ARG A 118 10.19 10.93 -8.75
CA ARG A 118 9.16 10.65 -9.76
C ARG A 118 7.79 10.67 -9.14
N ARG A 119 6.74 10.61 -9.98
CA ARG A 119 5.38 10.32 -9.51
C ARG A 119 5.27 8.84 -9.19
N TYR A 120 4.77 8.50 -8.00
CA TYR A 120 4.53 7.10 -7.57
C TYR A 120 3.06 6.74 -7.55
N GLY A 121 2.21 7.64 -7.06
CA GLY A 121 0.81 7.37 -6.81
C GLY A 121 0.57 6.60 -5.51
N PHE A 122 -0.57 6.87 -4.89
CA PHE A 122 -0.96 6.28 -3.60
C PHE A 122 -2.42 5.86 -3.63
N HIS A 123 -2.91 5.27 -2.55
CA HIS A 123 -4.25 4.68 -2.46
C HIS A 123 -4.49 3.58 -3.53
N GLY A 124 -3.41 2.96 -4.00
CA GLY A 124 -3.47 2.02 -5.13
C GLY A 124 -4.38 0.84 -4.90
N THR A 125 -4.47 0.33 -3.68
CA THR A 125 -5.41 -0.74 -3.31
C THR A 125 -6.86 -0.31 -3.53
N SER A 126 -7.21 0.92 -3.14
CA SER A 126 -8.54 1.49 -3.37
C SER A 126 -8.81 1.69 -4.87
N HIS A 127 -7.88 2.30 -5.60
CA HIS A 127 -8.02 2.53 -7.04
C HIS A 127 -8.20 1.22 -7.82
N LYS A 128 -7.41 0.20 -7.49
CA LYS A 128 -7.53 -1.14 -8.07
C LYS A 128 -8.89 -1.76 -7.76
N TYR A 129 -9.27 -1.79 -6.49
CA TYR A 129 -10.52 -2.40 -6.06
C TYR A 129 -11.74 -1.74 -6.70
N VAL A 130 -11.81 -0.39 -6.64
CA VAL A 130 -12.94 0.37 -7.17
C VAL A 130 -13.06 0.21 -8.69
N SER A 131 -11.95 0.23 -9.43
CA SER A 131 -11.98 0.03 -10.88
C SER A 131 -12.45 -1.36 -11.27
N LEU A 132 -11.98 -2.40 -10.58
CA LEU A 132 -12.44 -3.79 -10.83
C LEU A 132 -13.90 -3.97 -10.44
N ARG A 133 -14.31 -3.40 -9.31
CA ARG A 133 -15.71 -3.47 -8.86
C ARG A 133 -16.67 -2.75 -9.79
N ALA A 134 -16.26 -1.60 -10.35
CA ALA A 134 -17.03 -0.90 -11.37
C ALA A 134 -17.23 -1.76 -12.62
N ALA A 135 -16.17 -2.42 -13.11
CA ALA A 135 -16.26 -3.33 -14.24
C ALA A 135 -17.23 -4.49 -13.99
N GLU A 136 -17.16 -5.10 -12.80
CA GLU A 136 -18.05 -6.18 -12.38
C GLU A 136 -19.52 -5.73 -12.37
N ILE A 137 -19.83 -4.58 -11.76
CA ILE A 137 -21.20 -4.04 -11.70
C ILE A 137 -21.75 -3.72 -13.09
N LEU A 138 -20.88 -3.24 -14.00
CA LEU A 138 -21.26 -2.97 -15.39
C LEU A 138 -21.38 -4.25 -16.25
N GLY A 139 -21.01 -5.42 -15.72
CA GLY A 139 -20.96 -6.68 -16.47
C GLY A 139 -19.98 -6.66 -17.64
N LYS A 140 -18.88 -5.88 -17.50
CA LYS A 140 -17.86 -5.72 -18.54
C LYS A 140 -16.51 -6.21 -18.06
N LYS A 141 -15.63 -6.57 -18.99
CA LYS A 141 -14.26 -6.93 -18.67
C LYS A 141 -13.46 -5.66 -18.38
N PRO A 142 -12.57 -5.65 -17.36
CA PRO A 142 -11.71 -4.50 -17.06
C PRO A 142 -10.89 -4.03 -18.26
N GLU A 143 -10.45 -4.97 -19.12
CA GLU A 143 -9.66 -4.73 -20.32
C GLU A 143 -10.37 -3.85 -21.37
N ASP A 144 -11.70 -3.83 -21.34
CA ASP A 144 -12.54 -3.10 -22.30
C ASP A 144 -12.93 -1.69 -21.79
N LEU A 145 -12.44 -1.28 -20.61
CA LEU A 145 -12.92 -0.07 -19.94
C LEU A 145 -11.82 0.96 -19.72
N LYS A 146 -12.23 2.22 -19.85
CA LYS A 146 -11.49 3.40 -19.38
C LYS A 146 -12.24 3.99 -18.20
N ILE A 147 -11.59 4.00 -17.04
CA ILE A 147 -12.25 4.37 -15.78
C ILE A 147 -11.43 5.48 -15.11
N VAL A 148 -12.12 6.51 -14.62
CA VAL A 148 -11.55 7.48 -13.68
C VAL A 148 -12.01 7.09 -12.28
N VAL A 149 -11.05 6.84 -11.39
CA VAL A 149 -11.34 6.51 -10.01
C VAL A 149 -11.04 7.71 -9.11
N CYS A 150 -12.03 8.14 -8.33
CA CYS A 150 -11.90 9.20 -7.35
C CYS A 150 -11.88 8.58 -5.96
N HIS A 151 -10.71 8.58 -5.31
CA HIS A 151 -10.56 8.26 -3.89
C HIS A 151 -10.63 9.57 -3.12
N LEU A 152 -11.75 9.84 -2.47
CA LEU A 152 -12.05 11.09 -1.78
C LEU A 152 -12.25 10.80 -0.28
N GLY A 153 -11.16 10.60 0.42
CA GLY A 153 -11.11 10.41 1.87
C GLY A 153 -10.44 11.60 2.56
N ASN A 154 -9.85 11.35 3.73
CA ASN A 154 -8.99 12.33 4.40
C ASN A 154 -7.79 12.70 3.50
N GLY A 155 -7.10 11.71 2.92
CA GLY A 155 -6.26 11.88 1.75
C GLY A 155 -7.09 11.69 0.48
N SER A 156 -6.83 12.50 -0.57
CA SER A 156 -7.58 12.46 -1.82
C SER A 156 -6.67 12.25 -3.02
N SER A 157 -7.08 11.38 -3.94
CA SER A 157 -6.40 11.18 -5.21
C SER A 157 -7.35 10.73 -6.30
N ILE A 158 -6.99 11.02 -7.55
CA ILE A 158 -7.71 10.59 -8.74
C ILE A 158 -6.74 9.79 -9.60
N SER A 159 -7.19 8.68 -10.19
CA SER A 159 -6.41 7.91 -11.15
C SER A 159 -7.17 7.66 -12.43
N ALA A 160 -6.43 7.62 -13.53
CA ALA A 160 -6.90 7.15 -14.83
C ALA A 160 -6.50 5.69 -15.00
N VAL A 161 -7.48 4.85 -15.29
CA VAL A 161 -7.32 3.40 -15.48
C VAL A 161 -7.76 3.06 -16.90
N ASP A 162 -6.86 2.50 -17.68
CA ASP A 162 -7.14 2.03 -19.05
C ASP A 162 -6.84 0.53 -19.13
N GLY A 163 -7.82 -0.25 -19.55
CA GLY A 163 -7.68 -1.70 -19.67
C GLY A 163 -7.30 -2.39 -18.35
N GLY A 164 -7.78 -1.88 -17.20
CA GLY A 164 -7.47 -2.41 -15.89
C GLY A 164 -6.10 -2.00 -15.33
N LYS A 165 -5.34 -1.15 -16.04
CA LYS A 165 -4.01 -0.65 -15.63
C LYS A 165 -4.07 0.84 -15.33
N CYS A 166 -3.39 1.27 -14.27
CA CYS A 166 -3.22 2.70 -14.00
C CYS A 166 -2.29 3.32 -15.07
N VAL A 167 -2.75 4.37 -15.72
CA VAL A 167 -1.98 5.12 -16.73
C VAL A 167 -1.58 6.51 -16.26
N ASP A 168 -2.28 7.07 -15.27
CA ASP A 168 -1.93 8.34 -14.62
C ASP A 168 -2.61 8.45 -13.25
N THR A 169 -2.06 9.29 -12.37
CA THR A 169 -2.64 9.58 -11.05
C THR A 169 -2.27 10.98 -10.59
N SER A 170 -3.15 11.58 -9.79
CA SER A 170 -2.98 12.98 -9.32
C SER A 170 -1.99 13.11 -8.16
N MET A 171 -1.78 12.06 -7.34
CA MET A 171 -0.91 12.12 -6.16
C MET A 171 0.52 11.69 -6.54
N GLY A 172 1.46 12.62 -6.43
CA GLY A 172 2.86 12.43 -6.84
C GLY A 172 3.71 11.70 -5.81
N CYS A 173 4.54 12.46 -5.08
CA CYS A 173 5.38 11.96 -4.00
C CYS A 173 4.82 12.46 -2.66
N LEU A 174 4.89 11.64 -1.61
CA LEU A 174 4.35 11.97 -0.26
C LEU A 174 5.13 13.04 0.50
N LEU A 175 6.11 13.70 -0.10
CA LEU A 175 6.86 14.76 0.56
C LEU A 175 5.96 15.98 0.81
N TYR A 176 5.47 16.11 2.03
CA TYR A 176 4.86 17.33 2.62
C TYR A 176 3.67 17.99 1.92
N THR A 177 3.16 17.47 0.80
CA THR A 177 2.16 18.17 -0.02
C THR A 177 0.86 17.41 -0.23
N SER A 178 0.66 16.29 0.44
CA SER A 178 -0.65 15.65 0.46
C SER A 178 -1.52 16.43 1.45
N PRO A 179 -2.57 17.15 1.01
CA PRO A 179 -3.56 17.65 1.92
C PRO A 179 -4.25 16.43 2.53
N SER A 180 -3.85 16.09 3.73
CA SER A 180 -4.53 15.11 4.58
C SER A 180 -5.54 15.81 5.44
#